data_c2ba7d31590258d23e0c22afeef713be
#
_entry.id   c2ba7d31590258d23e0c22afeef713be
#
_cell.length_a   1.000
_cell.length_b   1.000
_cell.length_c   1.000
_cell.angle_alpha   90.00
_cell.angle_beta   90.00
_cell.angle_gamma   90.00
#
_symmetry.space_group_name_H-M   'P 1'
#
loop_
_entity.id
_entity.type
_entity.pdbx_description
1 polymer ?
#
loop_
_entity_poly.entity_id
_entity_poly.type
_entity_poly.pdbx_seq_one_letter_code
_entity_poly.pdbx_strand_id
1 'polypeptide(L)'
;MPFMPCRGRERADPVVYIVDDDPDMNDALADLLDSAGMRSKSYVSADAFLSTPIGEEPSCLVLDVRLRGANGLDVQQELKRRGIALPIVFITGYGDIEMTVQAMKAGAVDFLAKPFRDQTFLDAVSQAIAVDRTKRRAVRCGDDLRARFATLTEREREVMTLAVAGLMNKQIAGEIGVSEVTVKIHRGRAMRKMSARTFADLVKMAIELDRAAPALHDRRDQSSAPRYAGGTTPQSMAASYG
;
A
#
# COMPACT_ATOMS: atom_id res chain seq x y z
N MET A 1 8.84 -2.07 -23.77
CA MET A 1 9.12 -1.08 -22.68
C MET A 1 7.97 -1.16 -21.71
N PRO A 2 8.23 -1.49 -20.43
CA PRO A 2 7.16 -1.51 -19.44
C PRO A 2 6.59 -0.10 -19.26
N PHE A 3 5.29 -0.02 -19.08
CA PHE A 3 4.56 1.18 -18.70
C PHE A 3 5.22 1.80 -17.45
N MET A 4 5.75 3.02 -17.56
CA MET A 4 6.29 3.78 -16.43
C MET A 4 5.31 4.89 -16.07
N PRO A 5 4.39 4.68 -15.12
CA PRO A 5 3.35 5.65 -14.81
C PRO A 5 3.81 6.84 -13.96
N CYS A 6 4.95 6.78 -13.32
CA CYS A 6 5.38 7.81 -12.37
C CYS A 6 6.80 8.29 -12.66
N ARG A 7 6.94 9.47 -13.26
CA ARG A 7 8.16 10.27 -13.22
C ARG A 7 8.12 11.18 -11.98
N GLY A 8 8.24 10.60 -10.79
CA GLY A 8 8.35 11.36 -9.56
C GLY A 8 9.82 11.49 -9.12
N ARG A 9 10.18 12.64 -8.58
CA ARG A 9 11.50 12.94 -7.99
C ARG A 9 11.98 11.79 -7.07
N GLU A 10 12.88 10.96 -7.57
CA GLU A 10 13.52 9.85 -6.83
C GLU A 10 14.68 10.31 -5.92
N ARG A 11 14.76 11.58 -5.56
CA ARG A 11 15.91 12.16 -4.84
C ARG A 11 15.55 12.74 -3.47
N ALA A 12 14.82 12.00 -2.65
CA ALA A 12 14.90 12.26 -1.22
C ALA A 12 15.94 11.30 -0.63
N ASP A 13 16.96 11.84 0.03
CA ASP A 13 17.95 11.03 0.72
C ASP A 13 17.25 10.21 1.80
N PRO A 14 17.55 8.92 1.92
CA PRO A 14 16.89 8.06 2.89
C PRO A 14 17.24 8.45 4.33
N VAL A 15 16.36 8.11 5.26
CA VAL A 15 16.58 8.29 6.70
C VAL A 15 16.46 6.96 7.41
N VAL A 16 17.47 6.62 8.20
CA VAL A 16 17.50 5.44 9.06
C VAL A 16 17.18 5.88 10.49
N TYR A 17 16.06 5.40 11.02
CA TYR A 17 15.74 5.57 12.43
C TYR A 17 16.42 4.47 13.22
N ILE A 18 17.13 4.81 14.31
CA ILE A 18 17.80 3.85 15.20
C ILE A 18 17.15 3.95 16.55
N VAL A 19 16.75 2.84 17.14
CA VAL A 19 16.19 2.77 18.49
C VAL A 19 16.93 1.70 19.25
N ASP A 20 17.80 2.13 20.13
CA ASP A 20 18.58 1.30 21.06
C ASP A 20 18.70 2.06 22.40
N ASP A 21 18.58 1.41 23.52
CA ASP A 21 18.69 2.06 24.84
C ASP A 21 20.15 2.28 25.27
N ASP A 22 21.11 1.77 24.51
CA ASP A 22 22.54 2.02 24.64
C ASP A 22 22.96 3.21 23.74
N PRO A 23 23.34 4.38 24.33
CA PRO A 23 23.78 5.53 23.56
C PRO A 23 25.03 5.27 22.74
N ASP A 24 25.99 4.48 23.28
CA ASP A 24 27.24 4.17 22.56
C ASP A 24 26.98 3.35 21.32
N MET A 25 26.01 2.43 21.38
CA MET A 25 25.54 1.68 20.20
C MET A 25 24.87 2.59 19.18
N ASN A 26 24.00 3.50 19.62
CA ASN A 26 23.36 4.49 18.76
C ASN A 26 24.40 5.33 18.00
N ASP A 27 25.43 5.83 18.71
CA ASP A 27 26.48 6.65 18.11
C ASP A 27 27.31 5.83 17.12
N ALA A 28 27.73 4.61 17.48
CA ALA A 28 28.48 3.73 16.58
C ALA A 28 27.73 3.40 15.29
N LEU A 29 26.41 3.12 15.39
CA LEU A 29 25.58 2.85 14.21
C LEU A 29 25.35 4.11 13.37
N ALA A 30 25.20 5.28 14.00
CA ALA A 30 25.06 6.54 13.31
C ALA A 30 26.33 6.89 12.52
N ASP A 31 27.51 6.74 13.13
CA ASP A 31 28.81 6.97 12.48
C ASP A 31 29.02 6.01 11.28
N LEU A 32 28.64 4.73 11.46
CA LEU A 32 28.72 3.75 10.37
C LEU A 32 27.80 4.13 9.20
N LEU A 33 26.59 4.58 9.46
CA LEU A 33 25.65 5.04 8.44
C LEU A 33 26.14 6.31 7.75
N ASP A 34 26.66 7.27 8.50
CA ASP A 34 27.24 8.52 7.95
C ASP A 34 28.43 8.21 7.03
N SER A 35 29.31 7.28 7.42
CA SER A 35 30.42 6.83 6.57
C SER A 35 29.97 6.23 5.24
N ALA A 36 28.76 5.66 5.19
CA ALA A 36 28.11 5.13 4.00
C ALA A 36 27.22 6.18 3.28
N GLY A 37 27.23 7.45 3.73
CA GLY A 37 26.45 8.53 3.15
C GLY A 37 24.95 8.43 3.42
N MET A 38 24.53 7.75 4.50
CA MET A 38 23.14 7.60 4.91
C MET A 38 22.82 8.46 6.13
N ARG A 39 21.74 9.21 6.07
CA ARG A 39 21.28 10.00 7.23
C ARG A 39 20.62 9.11 8.27
N SER A 40 20.90 9.36 9.54
CA SER A 40 20.30 8.67 10.67
C SER A 40 19.61 9.60 11.65
N LYS A 41 18.71 9.05 12.47
CA LYS A 41 18.12 9.68 13.66
C LYS A 41 18.05 8.63 14.76
N SER A 42 18.75 8.88 15.87
CA SER A 42 18.86 7.94 16.98
C SER A 42 17.91 8.31 18.12
N TYR A 43 17.39 7.29 18.79
CA TYR A 43 16.48 7.39 19.92
C TYR A 43 16.89 6.37 20.99
N VAL A 44 16.89 6.80 22.23
CA VAL A 44 17.22 5.93 23.38
C VAL A 44 16.00 5.24 24.00
N SER A 45 14.82 5.45 23.43
CA SER A 45 13.59 4.79 23.88
C SER A 45 12.56 4.66 22.78
N ALA A 46 11.72 3.62 22.91
CA ALA A 46 10.58 3.38 22.01
C ALA A 46 9.60 4.57 22.01
N ASP A 47 9.30 5.15 23.18
CA ASP A 47 8.34 6.25 23.31
C ASP A 47 8.81 7.51 22.60
N ALA A 48 10.09 7.85 22.69
CA ALA A 48 10.67 8.98 21.98
C ALA A 48 10.54 8.80 20.45
N PHE A 49 10.82 7.62 19.94
CA PHE A 49 10.64 7.28 18.53
C PHE A 49 9.17 7.31 18.12
N LEU A 50 8.28 6.64 18.85
CA LEU A 50 6.85 6.56 18.54
C LEU A 50 6.11 7.90 18.57
N SER A 51 6.71 8.90 19.25
CA SER A 51 6.22 10.29 19.28
C SER A 51 6.73 11.13 18.11
N THR A 52 7.67 10.61 17.33
CA THR A 52 8.27 11.34 16.20
C THR A 52 7.48 11.08 14.92
N PRO A 53 7.11 12.12 14.17
CA PRO A 53 6.47 11.94 12.87
C PRO A 53 7.46 11.33 11.88
N ILE A 54 7.03 10.27 11.18
CA ILE A 54 7.80 9.66 10.10
C ILE A 54 7.64 10.51 8.84
N GLY A 55 8.76 10.88 8.21
CA GLY A 55 8.78 11.71 7.01
C GLY A 55 8.30 11.00 5.74
N GLU A 56 8.25 11.75 4.64
CA GLU A 56 7.89 11.23 3.32
C GLU A 56 9.07 10.62 2.56
N GLU A 57 10.30 10.82 3.03
CA GLU A 57 11.52 10.24 2.48
C GLU A 57 11.54 8.71 2.70
N PRO A 58 12.24 7.96 1.81
CA PRO A 58 12.47 6.54 2.02
C PRO A 58 13.16 6.30 3.36
N SER A 59 12.66 5.37 4.14
CA SER A 59 13.15 5.18 5.51
C SER A 59 13.05 3.74 5.98
N CYS A 60 13.84 3.39 6.99
CA CYS A 60 13.73 2.15 7.72
C CYS A 60 14.00 2.38 9.21
N LEU A 61 13.63 1.40 10.02
CA LEU A 61 13.86 1.37 11.45
C LEU A 61 14.85 0.26 11.77
N VAL A 62 15.95 0.61 12.42
CA VAL A 62 16.85 -0.30 13.13
C VAL A 62 16.40 -0.31 14.58
N LEU A 63 16.07 -1.46 15.13
CA LEU A 63 15.38 -1.58 16.40
C LEU A 63 16.01 -2.66 17.26
N ASP A 64 16.50 -2.29 18.44
CA ASP A 64 16.87 -3.32 19.41
C ASP A 64 15.63 -4.06 19.91
N VAL A 65 15.73 -5.37 20.01
CA VAL A 65 14.65 -6.21 20.54
C VAL A 65 14.45 -5.94 22.04
N ARG A 66 15.52 -5.68 22.79
CA ARG A 66 15.49 -5.46 24.24
C ARG A 66 15.77 -4.01 24.58
N LEU A 67 14.73 -3.23 24.69
CA LEU A 67 14.81 -1.84 25.17
C LEU A 67 14.47 -1.78 26.66
N ARG A 68 15.01 -0.80 27.39
CA ARG A 68 14.63 -0.55 28.79
C ARG A 68 13.15 -0.18 28.86
N GLY A 69 12.35 -1.07 29.45
CA GLY A 69 10.92 -0.85 29.66
C GLY A 69 10.02 -1.16 28.47
N ALA A 70 10.57 -1.65 27.34
CA ALA A 70 9.79 -2.05 26.17
C ALA A 70 10.43 -3.23 25.44
N ASN A 71 9.61 -3.96 24.67
CA ASN A 71 10.10 -4.99 23.76
C ASN A 71 9.98 -4.45 22.31
N GLY A 72 11.05 -4.58 21.52
CA GLY A 72 11.04 -4.16 20.11
C GLY A 72 9.93 -4.82 19.29
N LEU A 73 9.51 -6.04 19.62
CA LEU A 73 8.37 -6.69 18.98
C LEU A 73 7.04 -5.96 19.26
N ASP A 74 6.88 -5.39 20.45
CA ASP A 74 5.70 -4.60 20.80
C ASP A 74 5.69 -3.27 20.01
N VAL A 75 6.86 -2.67 19.79
CA VAL A 75 7.03 -1.49 18.94
C VAL A 75 6.60 -1.80 17.50
N GLN A 76 7.00 -2.96 16.95
CA GLN A 76 6.59 -3.41 15.62
C GLN A 76 5.07 -3.56 15.54
N GLN A 77 4.43 -4.14 16.54
CA GLN A 77 2.97 -4.27 16.59
C GLN A 77 2.27 -2.91 16.68
N GLU A 78 2.81 -2.00 17.49
CA GLU A 78 2.27 -0.65 17.64
C GLU A 78 2.35 0.15 16.33
N LEU A 79 3.47 0.09 15.61
CA LEU A 79 3.60 0.70 14.29
C LEU A 79 2.55 0.16 13.33
N LYS A 80 2.34 -1.16 13.32
CA LYS A 80 1.31 -1.81 12.51
C LYS A 80 -0.09 -1.35 12.89
N ARG A 81 -0.38 -1.23 14.19
CA ARG A 81 -1.67 -0.74 14.70
C ARG A 81 -1.94 0.71 14.29
N ARG A 82 -0.89 1.55 14.22
CA ARG A 82 -0.98 2.94 13.73
C ARG A 82 -1.01 3.06 12.20
N GLY A 83 -0.93 1.96 11.47
CA GLY A 83 -0.88 1.96 10.00
C GLY A 83 0.44 2.47 9.42
N ILE A 84 1.51 2.52 10.23
CA ILE A 84 2.84 2.94 9.82
C ILE A 84 3.59 1.75 9.23
N ALA A 85 3.73 1.73 7.91
CA ALA A 85 4.35 0.61 7.17
C ALA A 85 5.88 0.80 7.01
N LEU A 86 6.59 1.06 8.11
CA LEU A 86 8.04 1.25 8.13
C LEU A 86 8.75 -0.11 8.11
N PRO A 87 9.67 -0.38 7.19
CA PRO A 87 10.51 -1.59 7.22
C PRO A 87 11.41 -1.62 8.44
N ILE A 88 11.49 -2.77 9.10
CA ILE A 88 12.24 -2.94 10.35
C ILE A 88 13.37 -3.94 10.15
N VAL A 89 14.56 -3.56 10.62
CA VAL A 89 15.71 -4.44 10.83
C VAL A 89 15.91 -4.54 12.33
N PHE A 90 15.75 -5.74 12.89
CA PHE A 90 16.00 -5.96 14.29
C PHE A 90 17.48 -6.21 14.55
N ILE A 91 17.97 -5.68 15.67
CA ILE A 91 19.28 -5.99 16.23
C ILE A 91 19.10 -6.53 17.65
N THR A 92 19.93 -7.45 18.11
CA THR A 92 19.83 -7.99 19.47
C THR A 92 21.12 -8.63 19.95
N GLY A 93 21.43 -8.47 21.22
CA GLY A 93 22.53 -9.19 21.90
C GLY A 93 22.18 -10.65 22.25
N TYR A 94 20.91 -11.03 22.20
CA TYR A 94 20.43 -12.37 22.52
C TYR A 94 19.43 -12.81 21.45
N GLY A 95 19.96 -13.47 20.41
CA GLY A 95 19.12 -14.05 19.34
C GLY A 95 18.47 -15.35 19.81
N ASP A 96 17.27 -15.26 20.38
CA ASP A 96 16.40 -16.42 20.53
C ASP A 96 15.75 -16.74 19.20
N ILE A 97 15.79 -17.99 18.78
CA ILE A 97 15.18 -18.46 17.53
C ILE A 97 13.70 -18.13 17.46
N GLU A 98 12.98 -18.26 18.59
CA GLU A 98 11.54 -17.96 18.64
C GLU A 98 11.25 -16.48 18.37
N MET A 99 12.03 -15.57 18.97
CA MET A 99 11.90 -14.12 18.75
C MET A 99 12.21 -13.73 17.32
N THR A 100 13.27 -14.33 16.74
CA THR A 100 13.60 -14.12 15.32
C THR A 100 12.45 -14.55 14.41
N VAL A 101 11.90 -15.74 14.64
CA VAL A 101 10.76 -16.26 13.85
C VAL A 101 9.52 -15.38 14.01
N GLN A 102 9.23 -14.89 15.22
CA GLN A 102 8.11 -13.98 15.45
C GLN A 102 8.29 -12.64 14.72
N ALA A 103 9.47 -12.02 14.81
CA ALA A 103 9.80 -10.78 14.12
C ALA A 103 9.61 -10.92 12.60
N MET A 104 10.15 -11.98 12.03
CA MET A 104 10.07 -12.23 10.58
C MET A 104 8.63 -12.52 10.14
N LYS A 105 7.87 -13.32 10.89
CA LYS A 105 6.43 -13.55 10.62
C LYS A 105 5.60 -12.27 10.74
N ALA A 106 6.00 -11.35 11.61
CA ALA A 106 5.36 -10.05 11.75
C ALA A 106 5.77 -9.06 10.64
N GLY A 107 6.67 -9.45 9.73
CA GLY A 107 7.05 -8.68 8.54
C GLY A 107 8.30 -7.82 8.71
N ALA A 108 9.20 -8.16 9.63
CA ALA A 108 10.55 -7.60 9.66
C ALA A 108 11.29 -7.91 8.36
N VAL A 109 12.18 -7.01 7.95
CA VAL A 109 13.01 -7.19 6.75
C VAL A 109 14.19 -8.09 7.05
N ASP A 110 14.81 -7.89 8.21
CA ASP A 110 15.94 -8.69 8.64
C ASP A 110 16.08 -8.68 10.18
N PHE A 111 16.97 -9.57 10.67
CA PHE A 111 17.26 -9.75 12.09
C PHE A 111 18.75 -10.05 12.27
N LEU A 112 19.46 -9.18 12.99
CA LEU A 112 20.91 -9.27 13.19
C LEU A 112 21.26 -9.54 14.67
N ALA A 113 22.03 -10.59 14.92
CA ALA A 113 22.55 -10.88 16.24
C ALA A 113 23.87 -10.11 16.49
N LYS A 114 23.96 -9.39 17.60
CA LYS A 114 25.19 -8.72 18.07
C LYS A 114 26.17 -9.79 18.59
N PRO A 115 27.49 -9.78 18.23
CA PRO A 115 28.12 -8.83 17.33
C PRO A 115 27.89 -9.19 15.86
N PHE A 116 27.63 -8.20 15.02
CA PHE A 116 27.50 -8.33 13.56
C PHE A 116 28.62 -7.58 12.84
N ARG A 117 28.81 -7.90 11.57
CA ARG A 117 29.78 -7.20 10.70
C ARG A 117 29.12 -5.93 10.14
N ASP A 118 29.91 -4.85 10.00
CA ASP A 118 29.47 -3.58 9.45
C ASP A 118 28.76 -3.75 8.09
N GLN A 119 29.37 -4.55 7.19
CA GLN A 119 28.80 -4.80 5.88
C GLN A 119 27.43 -5.49 5.95
N THR A 120 27.26 -6.46 6.85
CA THR A 120 25.98 -7.16 7.04
C THR A 120 24.89 -6.19 7.50
N PHE A 121 25.23 -5.28 8.40
CA PHE A 121 24.29 -4.23 8.84
C PHE A 121 23.93 -3.28 7.70
N LEU A 122 24.91 -2.77 6.95
CA LEU A 122 24.68 -1.86 5.81
C LEU A 122 23.84 -2.52 4.71
N ASP A 123 24.04 -3.80 4.45
CA ASP A 123 23.27 -4.57 3.48
C ASP A 123 21.81 -4.70 3.91
N ALA A 124 21.56 -5.04 5.18
CA ALA A 124 20.21 -5.15 5.75
C ALA A 124 19.46 -3.80 5.70
N VAL A 125 20.12 -2.70 6.07
CA VAL A 125 19.57 -1.34 5.99
C VAL A 125 19.25 -0.97 4.55
N SER A 126 20.18 -1.23 3.62
CA SER A 126 19.99 -0.94 2.19
C SER A 126 18.79 -1.69 1.62
N GLN A 127 18.63 -2.96 1.97
CA GLN A 127 17.48 -3.77 1.60
C GLN A 127 16.18 -3.22 2.17
N ALA A 128 16.16 -2.83 3.43
CA ALA A 128 14.98 -2.23 4.07
C ALA A 128 14.56 -0.92 3.39
N ILE A 129 15.51 -0.03 3.08
CA ILE A 129 15.27 1.20 2.32
C ILE A 129 14.72 0.90 0.92
N ALA A 130 15.23 -0.12 0.23
CA ALA A 130 14.74 -0.51 -1.10
C ALA A 130 13.28 -1.02 -1.03
N VAL A 131 12.93 -1.75 0.02
CA VAL A 131 11.54 -2.19 0.29
C VAL A 131 10.63 -0.98 0.48
N ASP A 132 11.02 0.01 1.30
CA ASP A 132 10.23 1.23 1.52
C ASP A 132 10.07 2.05 0.24
N ARG A 133 11.16 2.26 -0.51
CA ARG A 133 11.11 2.95 -1.82
C ARG A 133 10.08 2.32 -2.75
N THR A 134 10.08 0.98 -2.83
CA THR A 134 9.14 0.25 -3.68
C THR A 134 7.70 0.43 -3.23
N LYS A 135 7.43 0.33 -1.93
CA LYS A 135 6.10 0.54 -1.34
C LYS A 135 5.60 1.97 -1.59
N ARG A 136 6.42 2.98 -1.26
CA ARG A 136 6.07 4.40 -1.44
C ARG A 136 5.83 4.75 -2.91
N ARG A 137 6.64 4.18 -3.81
CA ARG A 137 6.43 4.34 -5.24
C ARG A 137 5.09 3.77 -5.69
N ALA A 138 4.73 2.59 -5.24
CA ALA A 138 3.44 1.98 -5.56
C ALA A 138 2.25 2.84 -5.07
N VAL A 139 2.31 3.35 -3.83
CA VAL A 139 1.29 4.24 -3.27
C VAL A 139 1.16 5.52 -4.09
N ARG A 140 2.27 6.22 -4.36
CA ARG A 140 2.28 7.46 -5.16
C ARG A 140 1.73 7.23 -6.58
N CYS A 141 2.10 6.12 -7.21
CA CYS A 141 1.57 5.76 -8.52
C CYS A 141 0.06 5.54 -8.48
N GLY A 142 -0.44 4.89 -7.45
CA GLY A 142 -1.87 4.71 -7.23
C GLY A 142 -2.61 6.04 -7.04
N ASP A 143 -2.05 6.94 -6.23
CA ASP A 143 -2.66 8.25 -5.97
C ASP A 143 -2.66 9.15 -7.22
N ASP A 144 -1.55 9.18 -7.98
CA ASP A 144 -1.47 9.89 -9.24
C ASP A 144 -2.48 9.36 -10.28
N LEU A 145 -2.64 8.04 -10.32
CA LEU A 145 -3.62 7.39 -11.19
C LEU A 145 -5.06 7.75 -10.79
N ARG A 146 -5.38 7.75 -9.50
CA ARG A 146 -6.69 8.18 -8.97
C ARG A 146 -6.95 9.66 -9.27
N ALA A 147 -5.95 10.51 -9.08
CA ALA A 147 -6.05 11.93 -9.38
C ALA A 147 -6.36 12.17 -10.86
N ARG A 148 -5.69 11.47 -11.78
CA ARG A 148 -5.98 11.54 -13.23
C ARG A 148 -7.39 11.03 -13.54
N PHE A 149 -7.80 9.92 -12.98
CA PHE A 149 -9.13 9.36 -13.17
C PHE A 149 -10.23 10.32 -12.68
N ALA A 150 -10.00 11.03 -11.57
CA ALA A 150 -10.91 12.05 -11.07
C ALA A 150 -11.11 13.23 -12.03
N THR A 151 -10.15 13.50 -12.94
CA THR A 151 -10.29 14.55 -13.98
C THR A 151 -11.19 14.16 -15.15
N LEU A 152 -11.55 12.87 -15.25
CA LEU A 152 -12.44 12.41 -16.32
C LEU A 152 -13.86 12.95 -16.11
N THR A 153 -14.49 13.43 -17.17
CA THR A 153 -15.92 13.69 -17.14
C THR A 153 -16.69 12.38 -17.05
N GLU A 154 -17.96 12.44 -16.66
CA GLU A 154 -18.82 11.26 -16.58
C GLU A 154 -18.85 10.48 -17.89
N ARG A 155 -18.98 11.17 -19.04
CA ARG A 155 -18.98 10.55 -20.37
C ARG A 155 -17.62 9.96 -20.76
N GLU A 156 -16.53 10.60 -20.40
CA GLU A 156 -15.17 10.04 -20.63
C GLU A 156 -14.95 8.79 -19.78
N ARG A 157 -15.44 8.76 -18.55
CA ARG A 157 -15.37 7.63 -17.64
C ARG A 157 -16.20 6.45 -18.14
N GLU A 158 -17.44 6.70 -18.55
CA GLU A 158 -18.35 5.71 -19.12
C GLU A 158 -17.75 5.05 -20.38
N VAL A 159 -17.26 5.87 -21.32
CA VAL A 159 -16.59 5.36 -22.53
C VAL A 159 -15.32 4.58 -22.20
N MET A 160 -14.53 5.02 -21.21
CA MET A 160 -13.34 4.31 -20.78
C MET A 160 -13.71 2.93 -20.22
N THR A 161 -14.70 2.86 -19.33
CA THR A 161 -15.15 1.61 -18.69
C THR A 161 -15.63 0.59 -19.73
N LEU A 162 -16.50 0.99 -20.65
CA LEU A 162 -17.01 0.12 -21.69
C LEU A 162 -15.90 -0.33 -22.68
N ALA A 163 -14.98 0.58 -23.02
CA ALA A 163 -13.85 0.25 -23.88
C ALA A 163 -12.92 -0.78 -23.24
N VAL A 164 -12.61 -0.62 -21.94
CA VAL A 164 -11.76 -1.55 -21.17
C VAL A 164 -12.44 -2.92 -21.02
N ALA A 165 -13.78 -2.95 -20.95
CA ALA A 165 -14.57 -4.19 -20.99
C ALA A 165 -14.54 -4.89 -22.36
N GLY A 166 -13.89 -4.29 -23.39
CA GLY A 166 -13.67 -4.89 -24.70
C GLY A 166 -14.69 -4.49 -25.76
N LEU A 167 -15.61 -3.57 -25.48
CA LEU A 167 -16.61 -3.15 -26.45
C LEU A 167 -15.96 -2.30 -27.57
N MET A 168 -16.40 -2.53 -28.80
CA MET A 168 -16.04 -1.71 -29.97
C MET A 168 -16.77 -0.35 -29.93
N ASN A 169 -16.23 0.67 -30.58
CA ASN A 169 -16.84 2.01 -30.61
C ASN A 169 -18.30 2.01 -31.05
N LYS A 170 -18.67 1.15 -32.02
CA LYS A 170 -20.05 1.01 -32.48
C LYS A 170 -20.99 0.48 -31.39
N GLN A 171 -20.51 -0.49 -30.60
CA GLN A 171 -21.28 -1.07 -29.47
C GLN A 171 -21.45 -0.04 -28.36
N ILE A 172 -20.34 0.66 -28.00
CA ILE A 172 -20.36 1.74 -27.00
C ILE A 172 -21.35 2.84 -27.45
N ALA A 173 -21.31 3.24 -28.74
CA ALA A 173 -22.21 4.26 -29.30
C ALA A 173 -23.70 3.89 -29.14
N GLY A 174 -24.04 2.61 -29.39
CA GLY A 174 -25.39 2.08 -29.14
C GLY A 174 -25.77 2.07 -27.65
N GLU A 175 -24.84 1.66 -26.80
CA GLU A 175 -25.07 1.55 -25.32
C GLU A 175 -25.36 2.91 -24.68
N ILE A 176 -24.58 3.94 -25.03
CA ILE A 176 -24.67 5.27 -24.41
C ILE A 176 -25.47 6.31 -25.22
N GLY A 177 -26.04 5.91 -26.37
CA GLY A 177 -26.93 6.75 -27.18
C GLY A 177 -26.22 7.92 -27.88
N VAL A 178 -25.00 7.72 -28.39
CA VAL A 178 -24.23 8.75 -29.11
C VAL A 178 -23.67 8.22 -30.44
N SER A 179 -23.09 9.09 -31.28
CA SER A 179 -22.41 8.63 -32.49
C SER A 179 -21.07 7.97 -32.24
N GLU A 180 -20.62 7.08 -33.14
CA GLU A 180 -19.26 6.49 -33.05
C GLU A 180 -18.15 7.54 -33.05
N VAL A 181 -18.35 8.65 -33.77
CA VAL A 181 -17.42 9.78 -33.78
C VAL A 181 -17.30 10.40 -32.40
N THR A 182 -18.41 10.57 -31.70
CA THR A 182 -18.47 11.09 -30.34
C THR A 182 -17.72 10.15 -29.34
N VAL A 183 -17.96 8.83 -29.48
CA VAL A 183 -17.23 7.83 -28.71
C VAL A 183 -15.71 7.93 -28.92
N LYS A 184 -15.27 8.04 -30.18
CA LYS A 184 -13.86 8.20 -30.56
C LYS A 184 -13.25 9.45 -29.94
N ILE A 185 -13.98 10.55 -29.88
CA ILE A 185 -13.56 11.81 -29.24
C ILE A 185 -13.41 11.62 -27.73
N HIS A 186 -14.41 11.06 -27.04
CA HIS A 186 -14.35 10.82 -25.60
C HIS A 186 -13.24 9.84 -25.22
N ARG A 187 -13.07 8.76 -25.99
CA ARG A 187 -11.97 7.80 -25.82
C ARG A 187 -10.60 8.49 -25.95
N GLY A 188 -10.40 9.32 -26.96
CA GLY A 188 -9.17 10.08 -27.17
C GLY A 188 -8.89 11.07 -26.02
N ARG A 189 -9.94 11.70 -25.48
CA ARG A 189 -9.83 12.60 -24.33
C ARG A 189 -9.49 11.82 -23.05
N ALA A 190 -10.15 10.69 -22.80
CA ALA A 190 -9.86 9.82 -21.68
C ALA A 190 -8.40 9.33 -21.71
N MET A 191 -7.92 8.83 -22.86
CA MET A 191 -6.54 8.41 -23.02
C MET A 191 -5.53 9.53 -22.71
N ARG A 192 -5.79 10.76 -23.18
CA ARG A 192 -4.92 11.92 -22.90
C ARG A 192 -4.90 12.29 -21.43
N LYS A 193 -6.06 12.38 -20.75
CA LYS A 193 -6.18 12.70 -19.33
C LYS A 193 -5.53 11.63 -18.45
N MET A 194 -5.71 10.36 -18.81
CA MET A 194 -5.07 9.23 -18.16
C MET A 194 -3.56 9.13 -18.48
N SER A 195 -3.06 9.90 -19.46
CA SER A 195 -1.68 9.77 -19.98
C SER A 195 -1.37 8.38 -20.55
N ALA A 196 -2.38 7.68 -21.05
CA ALA A 196 -2.23 6.39 -21.72
C ALA A 196 -1.72 6.60 -23.15
N ARG A 197 -0.58 5.98 -23.50
CA ARG A 197 -0.01 6.04 -24.86
C ARG A 197 -0.68 5.04 -25.79
N THR A 198 -1.05 3.89 -25.23
CA THR A 198 -1.71 2.80 -25.95
C THR A 198 -3.00 2.41 -25.22
N PHE A 199 -3.88 1.71 -25.93
CA PHE A 199 -5.08 1.16 -25.31
C PHE A 199 -4.72 0.11 -24.23
N ALA A 200 -3.67 -0.66 -24.45
CA ALA A 200 -3.17 -1.61 -23.44
C ALA A 200 -2.73 -0.91 -22.15
N ASP A 201 -2.16 0.29 -22.21
CA ASP A 201 -1.84 1.09 -21.01
C ASP A 201 -3.13 1.48 -20.28
N LEU A 202 -4.17 1.90 -21.00
CA LEU A 202 -5.46 2.27 -20.40
C LEU A 202 -6.11 1.09 -19.68
N VAL A 203 -6.04 -0.12 -20.27
CA VAL A 203 -6.54 -1.35 -19.64
C VAL A 203 -5.79 -1.66 -18.35
N LYS A 204 -4.45 -1.58 -18.36
CA LYS A 204 -3.63 -1.79 -17.15
C LYS A 204 -3.98 -0.78 -16.05
N MET A 205 -4.12 0.50 -16.41
CA MET A 205 -4.51 1.55 -15.47
C MET A 205 -5.89 1.28 -14.86
N ALA A 206 -6.85 0.82 -15.64
CA ALA A 206 -8.17 0.48 -15.14
C ALA A 206 -8.14 -0.69 -14.16
N ILE A 207 -7.34 -1.74 -14.42
CA ILE A 207 -7.15 -2.87 -13.53
C ILE A 207 -6.49 -2.42 -12.21
N GLU A 208 -5.52 -1.50 -12.27
CA GLU A 208 -4.89 -0.97 -11.06
C GLU A 208 -5.84 -0.10 -10.23
N LEU A 209 -6.70 0.71 -10.89
CA LEU A 209 -7.75 1.48 -10.21
C LEU A 209 -8.76 0.57 -9.49
N ASP A 210 -9.17 -0.52 -10.12
CA ASP A 210 -10.11 -1.49 -9.56
C ASP A 210 -9.50 -2.23 -8.35
N ARG A 211 -8.25 -2.65 -8.45
CA ARG A 211 -7.49 -3.24 -7.32
C ARG A 211 -7.32 -2.29 -6.14
N ALA A 212 -7.17 -1.02 -6.40
CA ALA A 212 -6.98 0.01 -5.39
C ALA A 212 -8.30 0.53 -4.78
N ALA A 213 -9.46 0.11 -5.32
CA ALA A 213 -10.81 0.46 -4.85
C ALA A 213 -11.63 -0.79 -4.48
N PRO A 214 -11.23 -1.61 -3.49
CA PRO A 214 -11.96 -2.81 -3.14
C PRO A 214 -13.35 -2.56 -2.53
N ALA A 215 -13.87 -1.33 -2.49
CA ALA A 215 -15.06 -0.96 -1.73
C ALA A 215 -16.22 -0.37 -2.56
N LEU A 216 -16.16 -0.31 -3.88
CA LEU A 216 -17.24 0.31 -4.66
C LEU A 216 -18.16 -0.68 -5.40
N HIS A 217 -17.84 -1.97 -5.46
CA HIS A 217 -18.68 -2.98 -6.11
C HIS A 217 -19.73 -3.62 -5.20
N ASP A 218 -19.59 -3.51 -3.88
CA ASP A 218 -20.50 -4.16 -2.91
C ASP A 218 -21.81 -3.38 -2.65
N ARG A 219 -22.02 -2.23 -3.29
CA ARG A 219 -23.25 -1.43 -3.13
C ARG A 219 -24.28 -1.56 -4.25
N ARG A 220 -24.00 -2.31 -5.32
CA ARG A 220 -24.96 -2.48 -6.43
C ARG A 220 -25.81 -3.73 -6.38
N ASP A 221 -25.48 -4.71 -5.53
CA ASP A 221 -26.21 -5.99 -5.46
C ASP A 221 -27.31 -6.06 -4.38
N GLN A 222 -27.54 -4.98 -3.60
CA GLN A 222 -28.60 -4.96 -2.57
C GLN A 222 -29.90 -4.24 -2.99
N SER A 223 -30.05 -3.80 -4.25
CA SER A 223 -31.26 -3.10 -4.67
C SER A 223 -32.16 -3.83 -5.66
N SER A 224 -31.89 -5.11 -5.96
CA SER A 224 -32.75 -5.92 -6.85
C SER A 224 -33.20 -7.23 -6.21
N ALA A 225 -33.83 -7.15 -5.05
CA ALA A 225 -34.69 -8.25 -4.58
C ALA A 225 -36.11 -8.02 -5.14
N PRO A 226 -36.68 -8.92 -5.94
CA PRO A 226 -38.07 -8.81 -6.37
C PRO A 226 -38.99 -9.00 -5.16
N ARG A 227 -39.80 -7.97 -4.87
CA ARG A 227 -40.94 -8.07 -3.98
C ARG A 227 -41.97 -9.00 -4.62
N TYR A 228 -42.03 -10.24 -4.19
CA TYR A 228 -43.23 -11.04 -4.38
C TYR A 228 -44.22 -10.69 -3.28
N ALA A 229 -45.23 -9.92 -3.64
CA ALA A 229 -46.45 -9.73 -2.88
C ALA A 229 -47.53 -10.74 -3.34
N GLY A 230 -48.28 -11.21 -2.39
CA GLY A 230 -49.53 -11.92 -2.68
C GLY A 230 -49.47 -13.37 -2.19
N GLY A 231 -50.08 -13.67 -1.07
CA GLY A 231 -51.49 -13.69 -0.87
C GLY A 231 -51.95 -15.06 -0.50
N THR A 232 -52.73 -15.12 0.51
CA THR A 232 -53.78 -16.12 0.87
C THR A 232 -53.41 -17.16 1.92
N THR A 233 -53.92 -16.82 3.12
CA THR A 233 -54.39 -17.77 4.11
C THR A 233 -55.55 -18.61 3.57
N PRO A 234 -55.69 -19.85 3.95
CA PRO A 234 -56.97 -20.20 4.61
C PRO A 234 -56.83 -20.95 5.95
N GLN A 235 -57.83 -20.66 6.71
CA GLN A 235 -58.22 -21.21 8.02
C GLN A 235 -58.39 -22.72 8.09
N SER A 236 -58.28 -23.18 9.36
CA SER A 236 -59.15 -24.15 10.00
C SER A 236 -58.99 -25.64 9.67
N MET A 237 -58.60 -26.45 10.61
CA MET A 237 -59.55 -27.26 11.38
C MET A 237 -58.84 -28.08 12.45
N ALA A 238 -59.46 -28.11 13.62
CA ALA A 238 -59.15 -28.92 14.76
C ALA A 238 -59.53 -30.41 14.53
N ALA A 239 -58.87 -31.29 15.24
CA ALA A 239 -59.37 -32.50 15.91
C ALA A 239 -58.19 -33.27 16.46
N SER A 240 -57.99 -33.34 17.76
CA SER A 240 -58.38 -34.46 18.69
C SER A 240 -58.04 -35.85 18.20
N TYR A 241 -57.21 -36.50 18.94
CA TYR A 241 -57.28 -37.86 19.48
C TYR A 241 -55.87 -38.46 19.69
N GLY A 242 -55.69 -38.98 20.92
CA GLY A 242 -54.71 -40.02 21.26
C GLY A 242 -53.81 -39.65 22.41
#